data_2164e505f7482b4ad83be7fc4c46d3b2
#
_entry.id   2164e505f7482b4ad83be7fc4c46d3b2
#
_cell.length_a   1.000
_cell.length_b   1.000
_cell.length_c   1.000
_cell.angle_alpha   90.00
_cell.angle_beta   90.00
_cell.angle_gamma   90.00
#
_symmetry.space_group_name_H-M   'P 1'
#
loop_
_entity.id
_entity.type
_entity.pdbx_description
1 polymer ?
#
loop_
_entity_poly.entity_id
_entity_poly.type
_entity_poly.pdbx_seq_one_letter_code
_entity_poly.pdbx_strand_id
1 'polypeptide(L)'
;MWGAPFSAQSRKLLLLGSGELGKEVIIEAQRLGVETVAVDRYSNAPAMGVAHRSHVIDMLDAESLKALIRLEKPDVIVPEIEAIATQALVELEEEGFVVIPTARAARLTMDREGIRRLAAEELGLPTADYRFADSLEELRQAVSELGTPCVVKPIMSSSGKGQSVCRKPEDAEDCWNQALDGARAKGTRVIVEAFVTFESEITLLTVRSVEGTIFCPPIGHIQKDGDYVESWQPHNMSASQLAEAQFIAKAVTDELGGLGIFGVELFLTDQGVLFSEVSPRPHDTGMVTMATQDLSQFALHVRSILGFPVQSVNLLTPGASATLKAIGNGQAFAITGLGEALSLPRTQVRVFGKPEVRPGRRMAITLSAAENVENARTTAKQAASMLKVEVYEDEQ
;
A
#
# COMPACT_ATOMS: atom_id res chain seq x y z
N MET A 1 11.42 -4.50 -29.25
CA MET A 1 11.28 -3.20 -29.94
C MET A 1 10.38 -2.34 -29.06
N TRP A 2 10.69 -1.06 -28.85
CA TRP A 2 10.02 -0.18 -27.90
C TRP A 2 9.66 1.12 -28.61
N GLY A 3 8.38 1.35 -28.89
CA GLY A 3 7.88 2.52 -29.61
C GLY A 3 7.43 3.64 -28.69
N ALA A 4 7.26 4.82 -29.25
CA ALA A 4 6.65 5.95 -28.53
C ALA A 4 5.18 5.67 -28.21
N PRO A 5 4.59 6.32 -27.19
CA PRO A 5 3.15 6.25 -26.93
C PRO A 5 2.32 6.53 -28.19
N PHE A 6 1.21 5.85 -28.36
CA PHE A 6 0.31 5.89 -29.51
C PHE A 6 0.87 5.34 -30.83
N SER A 7 2.11 4.84 -30.88
CA SER A 7 2.63 4.15 -32.05
C SER A 7 2.21 2.67 -32.06
N ALA A 8 2.33 2.02 -33.21
CA ALA A 8 2.04 0.59 -33.34
C ALA A 8 2.95 -0.31 -32.49
N GLN A 9 4.09 0.20 -32.04
CA GLN A 9 5.06 -0.51 -31.20
C GLN A 9 5.06 0.03 -29.76
N SER A 10 4.07 0.84 -29.36
CA SER A 10 3.94 1.32 -27.98
C SER A 10 3.77 0.14 -27.02
N ARG A 11 4.34 0.27 -25.82
CA ARG A 11 4.00 -0.59 -24.71
C ARG A 11 2.93 0.11 -23.88
N LYS A 12 1.85 -0.60 -23.58
CA LYS A 12 0.69 -0.03 -22.89
C LYS A 12 0.51 -0.65 -21.51
N LEU A 13 0.47 0.20 -20.49
CA LEU A 13 0.17 -0.14 -19.12
C LEU A 13 -1.23 0.35 -18.77
N LEU A 14 -2.10 -0.52 -18.28
CA LEU A 14 -3.41 -0.18 -17.74
C LEU A 14 -3.38 -0.36 -16.22
N LEU A 15 -3.57 0.74 -15.50
CA LEU A 15 -3.55 0.81 -14.04
C LEU A 15 -4.98 0.74 -13.50
N LEU A 16 -5.24 -0.22 -12.61
CA LEU A 16 -6.51 -0.38 -11.89
C LEU A 16 -6.37 0.15 -10.46
N GLY A 17 -6.92 1.33 -10.23
CA GLY A 17 -6.70 2.16 -9.06
C GLY A 17 -5.82 3.36 -9.38
N SER A 18 -6.41 4.55 -9.33
CA SER A 18 -5.76 5.78 -9.80
C SER A 18 -5.47 6.74 -8.65
N GLY A 19 -5.14 6.20 -7.47
CA GLY A 19 -4.76 6.94 -6.28
C GLY A 19 -3.39 7.62 -6.37
N GLU A 20 -2.89 8.07 -5.23
CA GLU A 20 -1.60 8.75 -5.11
C GLU A 20 -0.41 7.86 -5.47
N LEU A 21 -0.44 6.58 -5.09
CA LEU A 21 0.60 5.62 -5.44
C LEU A 21 0.55 5.33 -6.95
N GLY A 22 -0.65 5.11 -7.47
CA GLY A 22 -0.88 4.90 -8.89
C GLY A 22 -0.40 6.06 -9.75
N LYS A 23 -0.54 7.32 -9.28
CA LYS A 23 0.01 8.50 -9.95
C LYS A 23 1.52 8.40 -10.15
N GLU A 24 2.27 8.02 -9.11
CA GLU A 24 3.73 7.87 -9.20
C GLU A 24 4.12 6.69 -10.10
N VAL A 25 3.35 5.59 -10.10
CA VAL A 25 3.54 4.47 -11.06
C VAL A 25 3.39 4.95 -12.49
N ILE A 26 2.35 5.72 -12.80
CA ILE A 26 2.14 6.28 -14.14
C ILE A 26 3.30 7.20 -14.55
N ILE A 27 3.75 8.09 -13.66
CA ILE A 27 4.87 8.99 -13.92
C ILE A 27 6.14 8.18 -14.26
N GLU A 28 6.46 7.16 -13.49
CA GLU A 28 7.65 6.32 -13.74
C GLU A 28 7.49 5.48 -15.03
N ALA A 29 6.31 4.99 -15.36
CA ALA A 29 6.05 4.31 -16.61
C ALA A 29 6.27 5.24 -17.82
N GLN A 30 5.80 6.48 -17.72
CA GLN A 30 6.00 7.48 -18.79
C GLN A 30 7.46 7.89 -18.98
N ARG A 31 8.28 7.88 -17.92
CA ARG A 31 9.74 8.11 -18.03
C ARG A 31 10.43 7.09 -18.94
N LEU A 32 9.84 5.90 -19.06
CA LEU A 32 10.29 4.83 -19.96
C LEU A 32 9.54 4.83 -21.31
N GLY A 33 8.74 5.84 -21.61
CA GLY A 33 8.00 5.94 -22.86
C GLY A 33 6.81 4.99 -22.97
N VAL A 34 6.28 4.50 -21.85
CA VAL A 34 5.11 3.61 -21.82
C VAL A 34 3.84 4.42 -22.01
N GLU A 35 2.95 3.93 -22.86
CA GLU A 35 1.57 4.44 -22.98
C GLU A 35 0.76 4.00 -21.76
N THR A 36 0.08 4.94 -21.11
CA THR A 36 -0.56 4.70 -19.81
C THR A 36 -2.05 4.99 -19.86
N VAL A 37 -2.83 4.08 -19.26
CA VAL A 37 -4.28 4.19 -19.07
C VAL A 37 -4.58 4.07 -17.59
N ALA A 38 -5.26 5.06 -17.01
CA ALA A 38 -5.64 5.09 -15.61
C ALA A 38 -7.13 4.80 -15.43
N VAL A 39 -7.47 3.88 -14.54
CA VAL A 39 -8.85 3.45 -14.28
C VAL A 39 -9.19 3.63 -12.80
N ASP A 40 -10.33 4.23 -12.50
CA ASP A 40 -10.86 4.31 -11.14
C ASP A 40 -12.39 4.40 -11.16
N ARG A 41 -13.02 4.27 -10.00
CA ARG A 41 -14.49 4.38 -9.83
C ARG A 41 -15.02 5.81 -9.82
N TYR A 42 -14.15 6.82 -9.73
CA TYR A 42 -14.50 8.24 -9.70
C TYR A 42 -13.61 9.05 -10.64
N SER A 43 -14.14 10.14 -11.15
CA SER A 43 -13.44 11.05 -12.05
C SER A 43 -12.37 11.88 -11.32
N ASN A 44 -11.39 12.36 -12.08
CA ASN A 44 -10.31 13.19 -11.57
C ASN A 44 -9.49 12.55 -10.46
N ALA A 45 -9.39 11.21 -10.45
CA ALA A 45 -8.47 10.53 -9.56
C ALA A 45 -7.02 10.93 -9.87
N PRO A 46 -6.11 10.97 -8.86
CA PRO A 46 -4.75 11.51 -9.00
C PRO A 46 -3.96 11.05 -10.22
N ALA A 47 -3.99 9.75 -10.54
CA ALA A 47 -3.28 9.20 -11.69
C ALA A 47 -3.91 9.57 -13.04
N MET A 48 -5.22 9.86 -13.09
CA MET A 48 -5.90 10.29 -14.31
C MET A 48 -5.37 11.63 -14.83
N GLY A 49 -4.91 12.50 -13.92
CA GLY A 49 -4.35 13.80 -14.29
C GLY A 49 -2.99 13.74 -14.99
N VAL A 50 -2.32 12.58 -14.99
CA VAL A 50 -1.00 12.37 -15.59
C VAL A 50 -0.98 11.26 -16.65
N ALA A 51 -1.99 10.40 -16.70
CA ALA A 51 -2.09 9.32 -17.70
C ALA A 51 -2.41 9.84 -19.10
N HIS A 52 -2.05 9.08 -20.14
CA HIS A 52 -2.40 9.42 -21.53
C HIS A 52 -3.90 9.30 -21.79
N ARG A 53 -4.57 8.34 -21.14
CA ARG A 53 -6.04 8.16 -21.16
C ARG A 53 -6.53 7.73 -19.79
N SER A 54 -7.82 7.94 -19.54
CA SER A 54 -8.46 7.50 -18.32
C SER A 54 -9.88 7.03 -18.55
N HIS A 55 -10.33 6.11 -17.67
CA HIS A 55 -11.69 5.60 -17.67
C HIS A 55 -12.25 5.58 -16.25
N VAL A 56 -13.55 5.85 -16.14
CA VAL A 56 -14.31 5.75 -14.88
C VAL A 56 -15.26 4.58 -15.00
N ILE A 57 -15.02 3.53 -14.23
CA ILE A 57 -15.88 2.33 -14.16
C ILE A 57 -15.99 1.83 -12.74
N ASP A 58 -17.02 1.07 -12.42
CA ASP A 58 -17.02 0.23 -11.23
C ASP A 58 -16.12 -0.99 -11.48
N MET A 59 -14.94 -1.00 -10.86
CA MET A 59 -13.98 -2.10 -11.02
C MET A 59 -14.41 -3.39 -10.29
N LEU A 60 -15.47 -3.35 -9.50
CA LEU A 60 -16.11 -4.55 -8.92
C LEU A 60 -17.11 -5.19 -9.90
N ASP A 61 -17.53 -4.47 -10.94
CA ASP A 61 -18.30 -5.04 -12.05
C ASP A 61 -17.37 -5.76 -13.03
N ALA A 62 -17.40 -7.08 -12.98
CA ALA A 62 -16.56 -7.95 -13.79
C ALA A 62 -16.73 -7.74 -15.30
N GLU A 63 -17.97 -7.50 -15.77
CA GLU A 63 -18.23 -7.32 -17.20
C GLU A 63 -17.71 -5.99 -17.71
N SER A 64 -17.93 -4.89 -16.98
CA SER A 64 -17.36 -3.58 -17.32
C SER A 64 -15.83 -3.62 -17.32
N LEU A 65 -15.22 -4.29 -16.34
CA LEU A 65 -13.77 -4.44 -16.26
C LEU A 65 -13.21 -5.21 -17.46
N LYS A 66 -13.77 -6.38 -17.78
CA LYS A 66 -13.34 -7.19 -18.92
C LYS A 66 -13.55 -6.46 -20.26
N ALA A 67 -14.69 -5.80 -20.42
CA ALA A 67 -14.98 -5.04 -21.64
C ALA A 67 -13.95 -3.92 -21.87
N LEU A 68 -13.60 -3.17 -20.82
CA LEU A 68 -12.59 -2.12 -20.90
C LEU A 68 -11.21 -2.67 -21.25
N ILE A 69 -10.77 -3.74 -20.59
CA ILE A 69 -9.46 -4.34 -20.84
C ILE A 69 -9.34 -4.87 -22.27
N ARG A 70 -10.41 -5.53 -22.78
CA ARG A 70 -10.46 -6.00 -24.18
C ARG A 70 -10.49 -4.84 -25.20
N LEU A 71 -11.09 -3.69 -24.84
CA LEU A 71 -11.07 -2.48 -25.65
C LEU A 71 -9.67 -1.86 -25.71
N GLU A 72 -9.05 -1.66 -24.56
CA GLU A 72 -7.74 -1.00 -24.44
C GLU A 72 -6.58 -1.90 -24.91
N LYS A 73 -6.69 -3.21 -24.76
CA LYS A 73 -5.66 -4.20 -25.12
C LYS A 73 -4.28 -3.84 -24.55
N PRO A 74 -4.15 -3.70 -23.23
CA PRO A 74 -2.86 -3.37 -22.63
C PRO A 74 -1.87 -4.53 -22.73
N ASP A 75 -0.57 -4.21 -22.76
CA ASP A 75 0.49 -5.21 -22.62
C ASP A 75 0.62 -5.71 -21.18
N VAL A 76 0.25 -4.86 -20.20
CA VAL A 76 0.24 -5.21 -18.78
C VAL A 76 -0.90 -4.51 -18.05
N ILE A 77 -1.60 -5.27 -17.21
CA ILE A 77 -2.64 -4.81 -16.30
C ILE A 77 -2.02 -4.76 -14.90
N VAL A 78 -2.14 -3.62 -14.23
CA VAL A 78 -1.52 -3.38 -12.93
C VAL A 78 -2.59 -3.05 -11.89
N PRO A 79 -3.05 -4.03 -11.10
CA PRO A 79 -3.87 -3.78 -9.92
C PRO A 79 -3.08 -2.97 -8.87
N GLU A 80 -3.64 -1.84 -8.44
CA GLU A 80 -3.02 -0.96 -7.44
C GLU A 80 -3.90 -0.83 -6.18
N ILE A 81 -5.16 -1.24 -6.28
CA ILE A 81 -6.09 -1.26 -5.15
C ILE A 81 -6.71 -2.65 -4.99
N GLU A 82 -7.28 -2.88 -3.81
CA GLU A 82 -7.92 -4.17 -3.50
C GLU A 82 -9.39 -4.26 -3.98
N ALA A 83 -10.06 -3.13 -4.26
CA ALA A 83 -11.47 -3.10 -4.66
C ALA A 83 -11.65 -3.37 -6.16
N ILE A 84 -11.33 -4.59 -6.60
CA ILE A 84 -11.38 -5.05 -7.99
C ILE A 84 -12.06 -6.43 -8.05
N ALA A 85 -12.75 -6.72 -9.15
CA ALA A 85 -13.30 -8.05 -9.44
C ALA A 85 -12.14 -9.03 -9.78
N THR A 86 -11.47 -9.57 -8.75
CA THR A 86 -10.27 -10.40 -8.92
C THR A 86 -10.52 -11.67 -9.71
N GLN A 87 -11.74 -12.23 -9.67
CA GLN A 87 -12.09 -13.38 -10.52
C GLN A 87 -12.06 -13.01 -12.01
N ALA A 88 -12.48 -11.81 -12.38
CA ALA A 88 -12.36 -11.34 -13.76
C ALA A 88 -10.89 -11.19 -14.21
N LEU A 89 -9.98 -10.85 -13.29
CA LEU A 89 -8.54 -10.84 -13.59
C LEU A 89 -8.00 -12.24 -13.85
N VAL A 90 -8.47 -13.27 -13.13
CA VAL A 90 -8.10 -14.67 -13.40
C VAL A 90 -8.56 -15.10 -14.80
N GLU A 91 -9.81 -14.80 -15.17
CA GLU A 91 -10.33 -15.08 -16.50
C GLU A 91 -9.53 -14.37 -17.61
N LEU A 92 -9.11 -13.13 -17.37
CA LEU A 92 -8.28 -12.38 -18.31
C LEU A 92 -6.85 -12.95 -18.44
N GLU A 93 -6.26 -13.48 -17.35
CA GLU A 93 -5.00 -14.23 -17.43
C GLU A 93 -5.15 -15.49 -18.29
N GLU A 94 -6.28 -16.21 -18.15
CA GLU A 94 -6.59 -17.37 -19.00
C GLU A 94 -6.80 -16.98 -20.50
N GLU A 95 -7.28 -15.76 -20.76
CA GLU A 95 -7.36 -15.19 -22.12
C GLU A 95 -5.98 -14.74 -22.67
N GLY A 96 -4.93 -14.78 -21.84
CA GLY A 96 -3.57 -14.40 -22.24
C GLY A 96 -3.17 -12.96 -21.94
N PHE A 97 -3.97 -12.20 -21.18
CA PHE A 97 -3.55 -10.90 -20.66
C PHE A 97 -2.53 -11.08 -19.53
N VAL A 98 -1.58 -10.16 -19.45
CA VAL A 98 -0.57 -10.14 -18.38
C VAL A 98 -1.07 -9.25 -17.24
N VAL A 99 -1.30 -9.85 -16.06
CA VAL A 99 -1.71 -9.17 -14.85
C VAL A 99 -0.55 -9.22 -13.85
N ILE A 100 -0.08 -8.07 -13.38
CA ILE A 100 1.03 -7.97 -12.44
C ILE A 100 0.72 -6.93 -11.35
N PRO A 101 0.66 -7.32 -10.08
CA PRO A 101 0.86 -8.68 -9.55
C PRO A 101 -0.17 -9.66 -10.10
N THR A 102 0.11 -10.97 -9.99
CA THR A 102 -0.81 -12.00 -10.50
C THR A 102 -2.20 -11.84 -9.89
N ALA A 103 -3.24 -12.23 -10.62
CA ALA A 103 -4.62 -12.20 -10.10
C ALA A 103 -4.76 -13.03 -8.80
N ARG A 104 -3.99 -14.14 -8.68
CA ARG A 104 -3.89 -14.93 -7.44
C ARG A 104 -3.32 -14.11 -6.29
N ALA A 105 -2.21 -13.38 -6.51
CA ALA A 105 -1.60 -12.54 -5.49
C ALA A 105 -2.55 -11.41 -5.06
N ALA A 106 -3.16 -10.71 -6.01
CA ALA A 106 -4.15 -9.68 -5.72
C ALA A 106 -5.32 -10.22 -4.89
N ARG A 107 -5.85 -11.41 -5.21
CA ARG A 107 -6.94 -12.03 -4.48
C ARG A 107 -6.55 -12.43 -3.06
N LEU A 108 -5.39 -13.10 -2.88
CA LEU A 108 -4.94 -13.57 -1.58
C LEU A 108 -4.65 -12.42 -0.61
N THR A 109 -4.06 -11.33 -1.10
CA THR A 109 -3.71 -10.19 -0.25
C THR A 109 -4.90 -9.29 0.08
N MET A 110 -6.02 -9.40 -0.66
CA MET A 110 -7.29 -8.78 -0.28
C MET A 110 -7.98 -9.48 0.89
N ASP A 111 -7.72 -10.76 1.07
CA ASP A 111 -8.32 -11.64 2.05
C ASP A 111 -7.34 -11.90 3.20
N ARG A 112 -7.59 -11.28 4.36
CA ARG A 112 -6.77 -11.49 5.55
C ARG A 112 -6.72 -12.94 6.01
N GLU A 113 -7.79 -13.72 5.79
CA GLU A 113 -7.77 -15.15 6.08
C GLU A 113 -6.82 -15.88 5.14
N GLY A 114 -6.94 -15.64 3.84
CA GLY A 114 -6.11 -16.27 2.83
C GLY A 114 -4.62 -16.03 3.06
N ILE A 115 -4.24 -14.76 3.23
CA ILE A 115 -2.81 -14.44 3.44
C ILE A 115 -2.28 -14.88 4.81
N ARG A 116 -3.12 -14.88 5.85
CA ARG A 116 -2.73 -15.35 7.19
C ARG A 116 -2.50 -16.86 7.20
N ARG A 117 -3.40 -17.65 6.59
CA ARG A 117 -3.24 -19.09 6.46
C ARG A 117 -2.02 -19.45 5.62
N LEU A 118 -1.83 -18.76 4.49
CA LEU A 118 -0.64 -18.94 3.67
C LEU A 118 0.63 -18.75 4.51
N ALA A 119 0.75 -17.66 5.23
CA ALA A 119 1.95 -17.37 6.01
C ALA A 119 2.14 -18.34 7.19
N ALA A 120 1.11 -18.55 8.01
CA ALA A 120 1.22 -19.30 9.25
C ALA A 120 1.11 -20.81 9.05
N GLU A 121 0.14 -21.31 8.23
CA GLU A 121 -0.18 -22.72 8.14
C GLU A 121 0.56 -23.41 6.98
N GLU A 122 0.66 -22.77 5.81
CA GLU A 122 1.31 -23.36 4.65
C GLU A 122 2.84 -23.16 4.65
N LEU A 123 3.28 -21.94 4.97
CA LEU A 123 4.72 -21.60 4.98
C LEU A 123 5.36 -21.75 6.36
N GLY A 124 4.58 -21.92 7.43
CA GLY A 124 5.09 -22.08 8.79
C GLY A 124 5.86 -20.86 9.31
N LEU A 125 5.54 -19.66 8.81
CA LEU A 125 6.22 -18.44 9.21
C LEU A 125 5.71 -17.93 10.57
N PRO A 126 6.55 -17.25 11.36
CA PRO A 126 6.14 -16.65 12.61
C PRO A 126 5.14 -15.51 12.38
N THR A 127 3.97 -15.60 13.01
CA THR A 127 2.91 -14.60 12.99
C THR A 127 2.37 -14.39 14.40
N ALA A 128 1.56 -13.36 14.63
CA ALA A 128 0.73 -13.32 15.83
C ALA A 128 -0.21 -14.52 15.88
N ASP A 129 -0.51 -15.04 17.06
CA ASP A 129 -1.57 -16.04 17.24
C ASP A 129 -2.91 -15.45 16.82
N TYR A 130 -3.76 -16.25 16.18
CA TYR A 130 -5.02 -15.76 15.63
C TYR A 130 -6.15 -16.78 15.70
N ARG A 131 -7.38 -16.28 15.60
CA ARG A 131 -8.61 -17.05 15.43
C ARG A 131 -9.50 -16.34 14.42
N PHE A 132 -10.37 -17.11 13.76
CA PHE A 132 -11.46 -16.56 12.96
C PHE A 132 -12.77 -16.72 13.69
N ALA A 133 -13.70 -15.78 13.46
CA ALA A 133 -15.02 -15.81 14.04
C ALA A 133 -16.07 -15.35 13.02
N ASP A 134 -17.16 -16.11 12.92
CA ASP A 134 -18.31 -15.83 12.03
C ASP A 134 -19.52 -15.26 12.80
N SER A 135 -19.42 -15.22 14.12
CA SER A 135 -20.44 -14.72 15.03
C SER A 135 -19.83 -14.03 16.25
N LEU A 136 -20.64 -13.19 16.92
CA LEU A 136 -20.22 -12.55 18.18
C LEU A 136 -19.86 -13.57 19.26
N GLU A 137 -20.52 -14.73 19.28
CA GLU A 137 -20.25 -15.79 20.26
C GLU A 137 -18.87 -16.41 20.01
N GLU A 138 -18.56 -16.72 18.74
CA GLU A 138 -17.24 -17.19 18.34
C GLU A 138 -16.15 -16.14 18.59
N LEU A 139 -16.46 -14.84 18.40
CA LEU A 139 -15.54 -13.77 18.75
C LEU A 139 -15.24 -13.76 20.25
N ARG A 140 -16.27 -13.88 21.10
CA ARG A 140 -16.09 -13.97 22.57
C ARG A 140 -15.24 -15.16 22.97
N GLN A 141 -15.45 -16.30 22.31
CA GLN A 141 -14.62 -17.48 22.53
C GLN A 141 -13.16 -17.22 22.09
N ALA A 142 -12.94 -16.65 20.90
CA ALA A 142 -11.61 -16.30 20.41
C ALA A 142 -10.87 -15.33 21.34
N VAL A 143 -11.56 -14.30 21.85
CA VAL A 143 -11.03 -13.37 22.85
C VAL A 143 -10.66 -14.10 24.15
N SER A 144 -11.47 -15.05 24.60
CA SER A 144 -11.16 -15.86 25.79
C SER A 144 -9.94 -16.76 25.62
N GLU A 145 -9.75 -17.34 24.41
CA GLU A 145 -8.62 -18.22 24.10
C GLU A 145 -7.31 -17.47 23.92
N LEU A 146 -7.33 -16.33 23.20
CA LEU A 146 -6.14 -15.51 22.92
C LEU A 146 -5.76 -14.59 24.09
N GLY A 147 -6.74 -14.29 24.96
CA GLY A 147 -6.59 -13.30 26.01
C GLY A 147 -6.74 -11.86 25.51
N THR A 148 -6.70 -10.93 26.46
CA THR A 148 -6.76 -9.48 26.20
C THR A 148 -5.49 -8.79 26.66
N PRO A 149 -5.02 -7.74 25.95
CA PRO A 149 -5.62 -7.17 24.75
C PRO A 149 -5.46 -8.05 23.51
N CYS A 150 -6.41 -7.98 22.57
CA CYS A 150 -6.30 -8.58 21.24
C CYS A 150 -6.85 -7.61 20.18
N VAL A 151 -6.57 -7.86 18.91
CA VAL A 151 -6.97 -7.00 17.79
C VAL A 151 -8.04 -7.71 16.96
N VAL A 152 -9.16 -7.03 16.73
CA VAL A 152 -10.26 -7.52 15.90
C VAL A 152 -10.25 -6.76 14.58
N LYS A 153 -10.25 -7.49 13.45
CA LYS A 153 -10.23 -6.88 12.11
C LYS A 153 -11.24 -7.60 11.22
N PRO A 154 -11.96 -6.88 10.33
CA PRO A 154 -12.73 -7.54 9.27
C PRO A 154 -11.78 -8.25 8.30
N ILE A 155 -12.25 -9.35 7.70
CA ILE A 155 -11.43 -10.11 6.73
C ILE A 155 -11.07 -9.25 5.52
N MET A 156 -12.01 -8.43 5.04
CA MET A 156 -11.78 -7.56 3.87
C MET A 156 -11.91 -6.09 4.26
N SER A 157 -10.79 -5.45 4.52
CA SER A 157 -10.71 -3.99 4.71
C SER A 157 -9.31 -3.48 4.38
N SER A 158 -9.14 -2.17 4.27
CA SER A 158 -7.83 -1.53 4.08
C SER A 158 -7.71 -0.30 4.97
N SER A 159 -6.48 0.15 5.18
CA SER A 159 -6.16 1.35 5.97
C SER A 159 -6.79 1.33 7.37
N GLY A 160 -6.75 0.19 8.05
CA GLY A 160 -7.23 0.02 9.42
C GLY A 160 -8.75 0.17 9.63
N LYS A 161 -9.55 0.28 8.56
CA LYS A 161 -11.01 0.43 8.70
C LYS A 161 -11.63 -0.80 9.35
N GLY A 162 -12.43 -0.54 10.39
CA GLY A 162 -13.08 -1.61 11.16
C GLY A 162 -12.15 -2.34 12.13
N GLN A 163 -10.86 -1.98 12.20
CA GLN A 163 -9.93 -2.54 13.17
C GLN A 163 -10.14 -1.90 14.54
N SER A 164 -10.14 -2.72 15.59
CA SER A 164 -10.23 -2.26 16.98
C SER A 164 -9.40 -3.12 17.90
N VAL A 165 -9.02 -2.56 19.06
CA VAL A 165 -8.32 -3.29 20.11
C VAL A 165 -9.34 -3.65 21.20
N CYS A 166 -9.61 -4.93 21.36
CA CYS A 166 -10.38 -5.49 22.45
C CYS A 166 -9.50 -5.54 23.70
N ARG A 167 -9.67 -4.57 24.61
CA ARG A 167 -8.81 -4.42 25.80
C ARG A 167 -9.24 -5.28 26.96
N LYS A 168 -10.51 -5.64 27.01
CA LYS A 168 -11.13 -6.49 28.03
C LYS A 168 -12.27 -7.28 27.37
N PRO A 169 -12.65 -8.45 27.89
CA PRO A 169 -13.66 -9.30 27.28
C PRO A 169 -15.01 -8.61 27.02
N GLU A 170 -15.37 -7.64 27.84
CA GLU A 170 -16.62 -6.88 27.72
C GLU A 170 -16.66 -6.00 26.45
N ASP A 171 -15.50 -5.62 25.90
CA ASP A 171 -15.39 -4.80 24.69
C ASP A 171 -15.68 -5.60 23.41
N ALA A 172 -15.84 -6.92 23.48
CA ALA A 172 -15.96 -7.80 22.32
C ALA A 172 -17.14 -7.42 21.40
N GLU A 173 -18.29 -7.02 21.95
CA GLU A 173 -19.46 -6.63 21.18
C GLU A 173 -19.24 -5.31 20.41
N ASP A 174 -18.60 -4.34 21.03
CA ASP A 174 -18.24 -3.07 20.37
C ASP A 174 -17.22 -3.31 19.25
N CYS A 175 -16.21 -4.15 19.50
CA CYS A 175 -15.21 -4.54 18.49
C CYS A 175 -15.86 -5.29 17.30
N TRP A 176 -16.82 -6.16 17.56
CA TRP A 176 -17.58 -6.87 16.54
C TRP A 176 -18.35 -5.89 15.65
N ASN A 177 -19.12 -5.01 16.26
CA ASN A 177 -19.91 -4.01 15.54
C ASN A 177 -19.03 -3.09 14.70
N GLN A 178 -17.91 -2.62 15.28
CA GLN A 178 -16.94 -1.79 14.56
C GLN A 178 -16.33 -2.51 13.37
N ALA A 179 -16.04 -3.82 13.50
CA ALA A 179 -15.50 -4.61 12.41
C ALA A 179 -16.51 -4.78 11.27
N LEU A 180 -17.80 -5.02 11.59
CA LEU A 180 -18.85 -5.12 10.58
C LEU A 180 -19.09 -3.80 9.84
N ASP A 181 -19.10 -2.68 10.55
CA ASP A 181 -19.29 -1.34 9.96
C ASP A 181 -18.12 -0.94 9.04
N GLY A 182 -16.91 -1.41 9.33
CA GLY A 182 -15.72 -1.12 8.53
C GLY A 182 -15.44 -2.09 7.39
N ALA A 183 -16.20 -3.18 7.29
CA ALA A 183 -16.01 -4.19 6.25
C ALA A 183 -16.37 -3.67 4.86
N ARG A 184 -15.54 -3.99 3.85
CA ARG A 184 -15.81 -3.63 2.44
C ARG A 184 -16.83 -4.54 1.76
N ALA A 185 -16.94 -5.78 2.19
CA ALA A 185 -17.89 -6.76 1.68
C ALA A 185 -18.96 -7.06 2.72
N LYS A 186 -20.16 -7.43 2.27
CA LYS A 186 -21.20 -7.96 3.15
C LYS A 186 -20.76 -9.34 3.64
N GLY A 187 -20.16 -9.39 4.80
CA GLY A 187 -19.72 -10.62 5.47
C GLY A 187 -19.64 -10.37 6.97
N THR A 188 -19.80 -11.42 7.74
CA THR A 188 -19.74 -11.38 9.21
C THR A 188 -18.41 -11.90 9.75
N ARG A 189 -17.51 -12.41 8.87
CA ARG A 189 -16.26 -13.04 9.30
C ARG A 189 -15.20 -12.01 9.69
N VAL A 190 -14.59 -12.24 10.83
CA VAL A 190 -13.48 -11.40 11.35
C VAL A 190 -12.28 -12.28 11.69
N ILE A 191 -11.10 -11.67 11.76
CA ILE A 191 -9.90 -12.24 12.37
C ILE A 191 -9.67 -11.56 13.73
N VAL A 192 -9.36 -12.37 14.73
CA VAL A 192 -8.90 -11.94 16.06
C VAL A 192 -7.45 -12.32 16.19
N GLU A 193 -6.59 -11.36 16.43
CA GLU A 193 -5.15 -11.57 16.57
C GLU A 193 -4.69 -11.20 17.98
N ALA A 194 -3.79 -11.99 18.55
CA ALA A 194 -3.13 -11.64 19.79
C ALA A 194 -2.42 -10.29 19.65
N PHE A 195 -2.48 -9.47 20.70
CA PHE A 195 -1.80 -8.17 20.66
C PHE A 195 -0.29 -8.38 20.74
N VAL A 196 0.41 -7.97 19.71
CA VAL A 196 1.87 -8.05 19.65
C VAL A 196 2.49 -6.83 20.31
N THR A 197 3.31 -7.05 21.34
CA THR A 197 4.21 -6.03 21.86
C THR A 197 5.47 -6.03 20.99
N PHE A 198 5.75 -4.97 20.29
CA PHE A 198 6.89 -4.86 19.39
C PHE A 198 7.76 -3.63 19.72
N GLU A 199 9.03 -3.74 19.39
CA GLU A 199 9.99 -2.63 19.47
C GLU A 199 9.77 -1.62 18.36
N SER A 200 9.49 -2.12 17.14
CA SER A 200 9.19 -1.32 15.98
C SER A 200 8.43 -2.13 14.93
N GLU A 201 7.71 -1.41 14.10
CA GLU A 201 7.05 -1.93 12.89
C GLU A 201 7.82 -1.44 11.67
N ILE A 202 8.10 -2.35 10.73
CA ILE A 202 8.84 -2.05 9.52
C ILE A 202 8.08 -2.51 8.28
N THR A 203 8.37 -1.83 7.17
CA THR A 203 8.06 -2.33 5.83
C THR A 203 9.36 -2.74 5.14
N LEU A 204 9.45 -3.99 4.72
CA LEU A 204 10.52 -4.48 3.87
C LEU A 204 10.03 -4.55 2.42
N LEU A 205 10.38 -3.54 1.62
CA LEU A 205 10.08 -3.54 0.20
C LEU A 205 10.90 -4.63 -0.49
N THR A 206 10.20 -5.63 -1.02
CA THR A 206 10.75 -6.81 -1.69
C THR A 206 10.47 -6.70 -3.17
N VAL A 207 11.51 -6.68 -3.97
CA VAL A 207 11.43 -6.49 -5.43
C VAL A 207 11.69 -7.83 -6.12
N ARG A 208 10.71 -8.29 -6.90
CA ARG A 208 10.84 -9.49 -7.75
C ARG A 208 10.99 -9.06 -9.20
N SER A 209 12.14 -9.30 -9.77
CA SER A 209 12.46 -9.00 -11.17
C SER A 209 12.89 -10.26 -11.92
N VAL A 210 13.19 -10.13 -13.20
CA VAL A 210 13.73 -11.22 -14.01
C VAL A 210 15.10 -11.71 -13.54
N GLU A 211 15.82 -10.93 -12.75
CA GLU A 211 17.12 -11.29 -12.14
C GLU A 211 16.96 -11.96 -10.75
N GLY A 212 15.72 -12.11 -10.26
CA GLY A 212 15.41 -12.67 -8.95
C GLY A 212 14.86 -11.66 -7.96
N THR A 213 14.99 -11.99 -6.68
CA THR A 213 14.45 -11.19 -5.57
C THR A 213 15.56 -10.38 -4.91
N ILE A 214 15.32 -9.08 -4.74
CA ILE A 214 16.17 -8.17 -3.96
C ILE A 214 15.33 -7.41 -2.93
N PHE A 215 16.00 -6.83 -1.93
CA PHE A 215 15.35 -6.09 -0.85
C PHE A 215 15.84 -4.65 -0.84
N CYS A 216 14.91 -3.71 -0.64
CA CYS A 216 15.28 -2.35 -0.29
C CYS A 216 15.78 -2.30 1.16
N PRO A 217 16.57 -1.27 1.53
CA PRO A 217 16.84 -1.01 2.94
C PRO A 217 15.54 -0.90 3.74
N PRO A 218 15.47 -1.46 4.97
CA PRO A 218 14.26 -1.47 5.78
C PRO A 218 13.71 -0.07 6.03
N ILE A 219 12.39 0.04 6.02
CA ILE A 219 11.65 1.27 6.30
C ILE A 219 10.96 1.13 7.65
N GLY A 220 11.33 1.95 8.62
CA GLY A 220 10.56 2.09 9.84
C GLY A 220 9.38 3.02 9.62
N HIS A 221 8.26 2.76 10.30
CA HIS A 221 7.08 3.61 10.19
C HIS A 221 6.29 3.70 11.49
N ILE A 222 5.42 4.69 11.56
CA ILE A 222 4.45 4.86 12.62
C ILE A 222 3.07 4.90 11.99
N GLN A 223 2.18 4.07 12.52
CA GLN A 223 0.75 4.13 12.27
C GLN A 223 0.05 4.73 13.48
N LYS A 224 -1.02 5.48 13.24
CA LYS A 224 -1.92 5.97 14.27
C LYS A 224 -3.34 5.68 13.84
N ASP A 225 -4.09 5.01 14.71
CA ASP A 225 -5.47 4.59 14.44
C ASP A 225 -5.58 3.74 13.15
N GLY A 226 -4.56 2.89 12.91
CA GLY A 226 -4.48 2.01 11.73
C GLY A 226 -4.12 2.72 10.41
N ASP A 227 -3.72 3.99 10.46
CA ASP A 227 -3.34 4.75 9.27
C ASP A 227 -1.92 5.30 9.37
N TYR A 228 -1.18 5.20 8.27
CA TYR A 228 0.18 5.67 8.14
C TYR A 228 0.33 7.17 8.42
N VAL A 229 1.29 7.53 9.23
CA VAL A 229 1.59 8.92 9.63
C VAL A 229 2.98 9.36 9.24
N GLU A 230 3.97 8.51 9.46
CA GLU A 230 5.39 8.81 9.29
C GLU A 230 6.14 7.55 8.84
N SER A 231 7.12 7.68 7.95
CA SER A 231 8.11 6.64 7.67
C SER A 231 9.51 7.22 7.53
N TRP A 232 10.51 6.37 7.72
CA TRP A 232 11.92 6.75 7.59
C TRP A 232 12.77 5.61 7.06
N GLN A 233 13.89 5.94 6.42
CA GLN A 233 14.82 4.99 5.86
C GLN A 233 16.26 5.50 5.98
N PRO A 234 17.25 4.66 6.38
CA PRO A 234 17.05 3.26 6.75
C PRO A 234 16.49 3.11 8.18
N HIS A 235 15.76 2.03 8.44
CA HIS A 235 15.48 1.60 9.81
C HIS A 235 16.65 0.78 10.36
N ASN A 236 17.07 1.08 11.58
CA ASN A 236 18.18 0.37 12.22
C ASN A 236 17.72 -1.01 12.72
N MET A 237 18.41 -2.06 12.27
CA MET A 237 18.15 -3.46 12.63
C MET A 237 19.47 -4.18 12.87
N SER A 238 19.46 -5.19 13.73
CA SER A 238 20.58 -6.13 13.83
C SER A 238 20.68 -6.98 12.54
N ALA A 239 21.86 -7.51 12.27
CA ALA A 239 22.06 -8.37 11.11
C ALA A 239 21.17 -9.64 11.15
N SER A 240 20.89 -10.17 12.35
CA SER A 240 19.98 -11.31 12.52
C SER A 240 18.53 -10.94 12.22
N GLN A 241 18.04 -9.83 12.77
CA GLN A 241 16.68 -9.35 12.47
C GLN A 241 16.49 -9.08 10.98
N LEU A 242 17.50 -8.48 10.32
CA LEU A 242 17.41 -8.22 8.88
C LEU A 242 17.38 -9.53 8.07
N ALA A 243 18.21 -10.50 8.43
CA ALA A 243 18.22 -11.81 7.74
C ALA A 243 16.90 -12.56 7.92
N GLU A 244 16.31 -12.52 9.11
CA GLU A 244 15.00 -13.11 9.40
C GLU A 244 13.86 -12.40 8.64
N ALA A 245 13.86 -11.07 8.63
CA ALA A 245 12.90 -10.27 7.86
C ALA A 245 12.97 -10.58 6.37
N GLN A 246 14.18 -10.69 5.80
CA GLN A 246 14.39 -11.06 4.40
C GLN A 246 13.94 -12.50 4.09
N PHE A 247 14.16 -13.43 5.00
CA PHE A 247 13.69 -14.79 4.86
C PHE A 247 12.16 -14.85 4.80
N ILE A 248 11.47 -14.21 5.75
CA ILE A 248 10.02 -14.15 5.80
C ILE A 248 9.45 -13.49 4.54
N ALA A 249 9.97 -12.33 4.18
CA ALA A 249 9.51 -11.58 3.01
C ALA A 249 9.73 -12.36 1.71
N LYS A 250 10.87 -13.03 1.57
CA LYS A 250 11.15 -13.87 0.41
C LYS A 250 10.16 -15.03 0.31
N ALA A 251 9.95 -15.76 1.41
CA ALA A 251 9.06 -16.92 1.43
C ALA A 251 7.62 -16.55 0.99
N VAL A 252 7.06 -15.48 1.57
CA VAL A 252 5.70 -15.02 1.22
C VAL A 252 5.63 -14.56 -0.23
N THR A 253 6.59 -13.76 -0.70
CA THR A 253 6.55 -13.21 -2.05
C THR A 253 6.86 -14.23 -3.13
N ASP A 254 7.68 -15.25 -2.84
CA ASP A 254 7.90 -16.38 -3.74
C ASP A 254 6.62 -17.18 -3.94
N GLU A 255 5.86 -17.45 -2.86
CA GLU A 255 4.59 -18.18 -2.95
C GLU A 255 3.48 -17.37 -3.64
N LEU A 256 3.40 -16.06 -3.42
CA LEU A 256 2.48 -15.19 -4.16
C LEU A 256 2.80 -15.14 -5.66
N GLY A 257 4.06 -15.27 -6.00
CA GLY A 257 4.52 -15.27 -7.40
C GLY A 257 4.44 -13.90 -8.06
N GLY A 258 4.72 -13.90 -9.38
CA GLY A 258 4.70 -12.68 -10.19
C GLY A 258 5.94 -11.79 -10.02
N LEU A 259 6.00 -10.74 -10.84
CA LEU A 259 7.03 -9.71 -10.81
C LEU A 259 6.47 -8.45 -10.14
N GLY A 260 7.34 -7.50 -9.78
CA GLY A 260 6.93 -6.24 -9.18
C GLY A 260 7.51 -6.02 -7.80
N ILE A 261 6.97 -5.03 -7.09
CA ILE A 261 7.34 -4.74 -5.71
C ILE A 261 6.27 -5.21 -4.75
N PHE A 262 6.71 -5.70 -3.60
CA PHE A 262 5.84 -6.13 -2.50
C PHE A 262 6.22 -5.37 -1.23
N GLY A 263 5.25 -4.73 -0.59
CA GLY A 263 5.42 -4.13 0.72
C GLY A 263 5.12 -5.16 1.81
N VAL A 264 6.13 -5.75 2.41
CA VAL A 264 5.97 -6.74 3.48
C VAL A 264 6.09 -6.04 4.84
N GLU A 265 5.01 -6.04 5.61
CA GLU A 265 4.96 -5.45 6.96
C GLU A 265 5.33 -6.51 8.00
N LEU A 266 6.22 -6.13 8.91
CA LEU A 266 6.82 -7.01 9.89
C LEU A 266 6.91 -6.31 11.25
N PHE A 267 6.66 -7.06 12.33
CA PHE A 267 6.92 -6.60 13.70
C PHE A 267 8.29 -7.09 14.17
N LEU A 268 9.10 -6.17 14.68
CA LEU A 268 10.34 -6.51 15.37
C LEU A 268 10.03 -6.62 16.87
N THR A 269 10.22 -7.82 17.40
CA THR A 269 9.97 -8.12 18.81
C THR A 269 11.24 -8.62 19.49
N ASP A 270 11.22 -8.73 20.81
CA ASP A 270 12.28 -9.36 21.58
C ASP A 270 12.42 -10.87 21.34
N GLN A 271 11.40 -11.51 20.73
CA GLN A 271 11.38 -12.93 20.38
C GLN A 271 11.76 -13.21 18.93
N GLY A 272 11.96 -12.17 18.09
CA GLY A 272 12.27 -12.28 16.67
C GLY A 272 11.34 -11.43 15.80
N VAL A 273 11.30 -11.75 14.52
CA VAL A 273 10.53 -11.02 13.50
C VAL A 273 9.22 -11.77 13.20
N LEU A 274 8.09 -11.07 13.30
CA LEU A 274 6.79 -11.63 12.97
C LEU A 274 6.23 -11.03 11.68
N PHE A 275 5.66 -11.88 10.82
CA PHE A 275 4.90 -11.44 9.67
C PHE A 275 3.58 -10.80 10.11
N SER A 276 3.28 -9.62 9.57
CA SER A 276 2.03 -8.90 9.80
C SER A 276 1.13 -8.95 8.57
N GLU A 277 1.54 -8.31 7.47
CA GLU A 277 0.74 -8.16 6.24
C GLU A 277 1.67 -8.06 5.02
N VAL A 278 1.11 -8.25 3.81
CA VAL A 278 1.82 -7.99 2.55
C VAL A 278 0.90 -7.31 1.55
N SER A 279 1.41 -6.28 0.90
CA SER A 279 0.78 -5.61 -0.23
C SER A 279 1.57 -5.94 -1.50
N PRO A 280 0.98 -6.55 -2.55
CA PRO A 280 1.68 -6.95 -3.77
C PRO A 280 1.81 -5.76 -4.75
N ARG A 281 2.16 -4.59 -4.24
CA ARG A 281 2.19 -3.30 -4.93
C ARG A 281 3.06 -2.30 -4.15
N PRO A 282 3.33 -1.11 -4.71
CA PRO A 282 3.94 -0.01 -3.95
C PRO A 282 3.18 0.27 -2.65
N HIS A 283 3.91 0.56 -1.59
CA HIS A 283 3.38 0.74 -0.25
C HIS A 283 3.44 2.22 0.18
N ASP A 284 2.46 2.67 0.98
CA ASP A 284 2.42 4.04 1.48
C ASP A 284 3.70 4.46 2.19
N THR A 285 4.22 3.59 3.06
CA THR A 285 5.47 3.84 3.79
C THR A 285 6.67 3.97 2.86
N GLY A 286 6.62 3.31 1.69
CA GLY A 286 7.67 3.32 0.68
C GLY A 286 7.78 4.63 -0.10
N MET A 287 6.88 5.60 0.09
CA MET A 287 7.02 6.92 -0.52
C MET A 287 8.34 7.61 -0.12
N VAL A 288 8.90 7.30 1.06
CA VAL A 288 10.20 7.82 1.50
C VAL A 288 11.33 7.48 0.51
N THR A 289 11.22 6.40 -0.25
CA THR A 289 12.22 5.99 -1.25
C THR A 289 12.45 7.01 -2.35
N MET A 290 11.48 7.90 -2.61
CA MET A 290 11.65 9.01 -3.55
C MET A 290 12.69 10.04 -3.12
N ALA A 291 13.06 10.06 -1.84
CA ALA A 291 14.07 10.97 -1.31
C ALA A 291 15.35 10.26 -0.88
N THR A 292 15.33 8.94 -0.72
CA THR A 292 16.40 8.18 -0.07
C THR A 292 17.17 7.23 -0.99
N GLN A 293 16.57 6.78 -2.09
CA GLN A 293 17.15 5.77 -2.97
C GLN A 293 17.46 6.33 -4.36
N ASP A 294 18.36 5.64 -5.07
CA ASP A 294 18.63 5.88 -6.49
C ASP A 294 17.45 5.52 -7.38
N LEU A 295 16.67 4.51 -7.00
CA LEU A 295 15.43 4.09 -7.62
C LEU A 295 14.31 4.06 -6.57
N SER A 296 13.28 4.87 -6.79
CA SER A 296 12.11 4.84 -5.93
C SER A 296 11.39 3.48 -6.02
N GLN A 297 10.57 3.16 -5.03
CA GLN A 297 9.71 1.96 -5.09
C GLN A 297 8.89 1.90 -6.39
N PHE A 298 8.49 3.04 -6.92
CA PHE A 298 7.70 3.14 -8.15
C PHE A 298 8.54 2.81 -9.37
N ALA A 299 9.76 3.33 -9.44
CA ALA A 299 10.71 3.01 -10.51
C ALA A 299 11.08 1.51 -10.49
N LEU A 300 11.30 0.94 -9.31
CA LEU A 300 11.57 -0.49 -9.11
C LEU A 300 10.39 -1.34 -9.56
N HIS A 301 9.16 -0.94 -9.17
CA HIS A 301 7.93 -1.63 -9.58
C HIS A 301 7.76 -1.62 -11.09
N VAL A 302 7.84 -0.44 -11.71
CA VAL A 302 7.68 -0.29 -13.17
C VAL A 302 8.73 -1.07 -13.93
N ARG A 303 10.01 -1.05 -13.53
CA ARG A 303 11.04 -1.88 -14.15
C ARG A 303 10.70 -3.36 -14.08
N SER A 304 10.30 -3.82 -12.91
CA SER A 304 9.99 -5.24 -12.70
C SER A 304 8.79 -5.71 -13.51
N ILE A 305 7.68 -4.97 -13.49
CA ILE A 305 6.45 -5.35 -14.22
C ILE A 305 6.62 -5.28 -15.75
N LEU A 306 7.56 -4.49 -16.23
CA LEU A 306 7.92 -4.43 -17.66
C LEU A 306 8.96 -5.47 -18.06
N GLY A 307 9.38 -6.34 -17.15
CA GLY A 307 10.38 -7.40 -17.41
C GLY A 307 11.81 -6.90 -17.51
N PHE A 308 12.12 -5.72 -16.96
CA PHE A 308 13.48 -5.22 -16.90
C PHE A 308 14.23 -5.76 -15.68
N PRO A 309 15.57 -5.91 -15.78
CA PRO A 309 16.38 -6.34 -14.65
C PRO A 309 16.45 -5.27 -13.56
N VAL A 310 16.46 -5.72 -12.30
CA VAL A 310 16.78 -4.91 -11.14
C VAL A 310 17.85 -5.67 -10.35
N GLN A 311 19.09 -5.21 -10.42
CA GLN A 311 20.23 -5.90 -9.81
C GLN A 311 20.55 -5.41 -8.40
N SER A 312 20.32 -4.13 -8.14
CA SER A 312 20.61 -3.52 -6.83
C SER A 312 19.74 -2.29 -6.60
N VAL A 313 19.63 -1.94 -5.33
CA VAL A 313 19.06 -0.69 -4.85
C VAL A 313 20.05 -0.02 -3.92
N ASN A 314 20.38 1.25 -4.16
CA ASN A 314 21.33 1.98 -3.36
C ASN A 314 20.64 3.05 -2.51
N LEU A 315 20.89 3.01 -1.21
CA LEU A 315 20.52 4.10 -0.32
C LEU A 315 21.50 5.27 -0.54
N LEU A 316 20.97 6.40 -0.96
CA LEU A 316 21.78 7.62 -1.23
C LEU A 316 21.94 8.47 0.03
N THR A 317 20.92 8.50 0.86
CA THR A 317 20.89 9.36 2.06
C THR A 317 19.80 8.90 3.01
N PRO A 318 19.96 9.08 4.32
CA PRO A 318 18.84 8.94 5.25
C PRO A 318 17.73 9.95 4.93
N GLY A 319 16.48 9.52 5.12
CA GLY A 319 15.34 10.40 4.88
C GLY A 319 14.09 9.93 5.62
N ALA A 320 13.10 10.79 5.61
CA ALA A 320 11.80 10.54 6.22
C ALA A 320 10.66 11.15 5.42
N SER A 321 9.46 10.66 5.64
CA SER A 321 8.23 11.24 5.13
C SER A 321 7.22 11.46 6.26
N ALA A 322 6.38 12.49 6.12
CA ALA A 322 5.28 12.74 7.03
C ALA A 322 4.03 13.14 6.23
N THR A 323 2.84 12.72 6.72
CA THR A 323 1.59 12.91 5.99
C THR A 323 0.89 14.21 6.38
N LEU A 324 0.25 14.85 5.39
CA LEU A 324 -0.78 15.88 5.60
C LEU A 324 -2.16 15.22 5.51
N LYS A 325 -2.90 15.21 6.63
CA LYS A 325 -4.29 14.73 6.70
C LYS A 325 -5.26 15.89 6.77
N ALA A 326 -6.36 15.76 6.04
CA ALA A 326 -7.45 16.71 6.09
C ALA A 326 -8.27 16.60 7.38
N ILE A 327 -8.77 17.73 7.87
CA ILE A 327 -9.70 17.79 9.00
C ILE A 327 -11.13 18.06 8.51
N GLY A 328 -11.29 18.86 7.45
CA GLY A 328 -12.57 19.24 6.87
C GLY A 328 -13.15 18.26 5.86
N ASN A 329 -14.29 18.61 5.29
CA ASN A 329 -14.98 17.86 4.25
C ASN A 329 -15.47 18.83 3.17
N GLY A 330 -15.20 18.55 1.88
CA GLY A 330 -15.65 19.39 0.76
C GLY A 330 -14.90 19.12 -0.54
N GLN A 331 -15.36 19.75 -1.61
CA GLN A 331 -14.73 19.70 -2.93
C GLN A 331 -13.97 21.00 -3.25
N ALA A 332 -14.42 22.14 -2.73
CA ALA A 332 -13.69 23.40 -2.83
C ALA A 332 -12.69 23.52 -1.69
N PHE A 333 -11.41 23.37 -1.99
CA PHE A 333 -10.32 23.44 -1.00
C PHE A 333 -9.02 23.92 -1.63
N ALA A 334 -8.10 24.40 -0.79
CA ALA A 334 -6.72 24.66 -1.15
C ALA A 334 -5.74 24.03 -0.14
N ILE A 335 -4.52 23.81 -0.59
CA ILE A 335 -3.40 23.46 0.28
C ILE A 335 -2.50 24.69 0.39
N THR A 336 -2.36 25.22 1.59
CA THR A 336 -1.52 26.40 1.91
C THR A 336 -0.26 25.98 2.65
N GLY A 337 0.70 26.88 2.80
CA GLY A 337 1.98 26.63 3.48
C GLY A 337 3.06 25.93 2.64
N LEU A 338 2.84 25.77 1.33
CA LEU A 338 3.80 25.10 0.43
C LEU A 338 5.13 25.83 0.36
N GLY A 339 5.12 27.16 0.31
CA GLY A 339 6.34 27.98 0.25
C GLY A 339 7.21 27.80 1.49
N GLU A 340 6.59 27.82 2.66
CA GLU A 340 7.24 27.65 3.96
C GLU A 340 7.80 26.22 4.09
N ALA A 341 7.03 25.21 3.76
CA ALA A 341 7.49 23.82 3.81
C ALA A 341 8.66 23.56 2.86
N LEU A 342 8.61 24.10 1.64
CA LEU A 342 9.67 23.97 0.64
C LEU A 342 10.91 24.83 0.93
N SER A 343 10.84 25.79 1.85
CA SER A 343 12.00 26.56 2.31
C SER A 343 12.93 25.77 3.23
N LEU A 344 12.45 24.65 3.79
CA LEU A 344 13.28 23.77 4.60
C LEU A 344 14.29 23.00 3.73
N PRO A 345 15.53 22.82 4.21
CA PRO A 345 16.59 22.22 3.41
C PRO A 345 16.26 20.76 3.03
N ARG A 346 16.59 20.38 1.80
CA ARG A 346 16.44 19.02 1.24
C ARG A 346 15.01 18.46 1.42
N THR A 347 14.01 19.34 1.38
CA THR A 347 12.60 18.99 1.56
C THR A 347 11.86 19.04 0.23
N GLN A 348 10.97 18.09 0.03
CA GLN A 348 10.07 17.98 -1.10
C GLN A 348 8.64 17.80 -0.59
N VAL A 349 7.66 18.22 -1.37
CA VAL A 349 6.24 17.99 -1.09
C VAL A 349 5.63 17.24 -2.27
N ARG A 350 4.77 16.26 -1.98
CA ARG A 350 3.92 15.60 -2.98
C ARG A 350 2.47 15.87 -2.63
N VAL A 351 1.86 16.79 -3.37
CA VAL A 351 0.40 17.00 -3.32
C VAL A 351 -0.25 15.95 -4.20
N PHE A 352 -1.16 15.17 -3.63
CA PHE A 352 -1.74 14.02 -4.31
C PHE A 352 -2.68 14.39 -5.45
N GLY A 353 -3.39 15.52 -5.32
CA GLY A 353 -4.36 15.95 -6.33
C GLY A 353 -5.71 15.22 -6.22
N LYS A 354 -6.09 14.78 -5.03
CA LYS A 354 -7.42 14.19 -4.80
C LYS A 354 -8.51 15.24 -4.99
N PRO A 355 -9.65 14.90 -5.64
CA PRO A 355 -10.66 15.91 -6.02
C PRO A 355 -11.54 16.38 -4.88
N GLU A 356 -11.46 15.73 -3.72
CA GLU A 356 -12.28 16.06 -2.54
C GLU A 356 -11.51 15.85 -1.24
N VAL A 357 -11.95 16.54 -0.22
CA VAL A 357 -11.44 16.44 1.15
C VAL A 357 -12.44 15.69 2.02
N ARG A 358 -11.94 14.82 2.87
CA ARG A 358 -12.71 14.15 3.93
C ARG A 358 -11.87 14.09 5.20
N PRO A 359 -12.45 14.09 6.39
CA PRO A 359 -11.71 13.93 7.64
C PRO A 359 -10.80 12.70 7.60
N GLY A 360 -9.53 12.90 7.98
CA GLY A 360 -8.52 11.85 7.97
C GLY A 360 -7.94 11.49 6.60
N ARG A 361 -8.49 12.00 5.48
CA ARG A 361 -7.94 11.71 4.15
C ARG A 361 -6.56 12.34 3.98
N ARG A 362 -5.58 11.53 3.59
CA ARG A 362 -4.23 12.01 3.26
C ARG A 362 -4.27 12.80 1.95
N MET A 363 -3.81 14.05 1.98
CA MET A 363 -3.85 14.99 0.84
C MET A 363 -2.48 15.28 0.25
N ALA A 364 -1.44 15.12 1.07
CA ALA A 364 -0.04 15.31 0.66
C ALA A 364 0.89 14.54 1.59
N ILE A 365 2.14 14.43 1.17
CA ILE A 365 3.26 14.08 2.04
C ILE A 365 4.39 15.10 1.87
N THR A 366 5.16 15.22 2.92
CA THR A 366 6.48 15.84 2.89
C THR A 366 7.55 14.75 2.89
N LEU A 367 8.64 15.00 2.20
CA LEU A 367 9.81 14.14 2.11
C LEU A 367 11.04 14.97 2.47
N SER A 368 11.82 14.53 3.43
CA SER A 368 13.04 15.25 3.82
C SER A 368 14.21 14.29 3.90
N ALA A 369 15.34 14.70 3.36
CA ALA A 369 16.62 14.00 3.48
C ALA A 369 17.56 14.78 4.42
N ALA A 370 18.36 14.06 5.21
CA ALA A 370 19.31 14.67 6.14
C ALA A 370 20.55 13.80 6.34
N GLU A 371 21.47 14.22 7.19
CA GLU A 371 22.68 13.46 7.53
C GLU A 371 22.37 12.18 8.33
N ASN A 372 21.25 12.20 9.08
CA ASN A 372 20.76 11.09 9.86
C ASN A 372 19.22 11.05 9.86
N VAL A 373 18.69 9.91 10.25
CA VAL A 373 17.24 9.64 10.27
C VAL A 373 16.50 10.60 11.20
N GLU A 374 17.05 10.90 12.39
CA GLU A 374 16.37 11.74 13.37
C GLU A 374 16.15 13.16 12.86
N ASN A 375 17.18 13.75 12.24
CA ASN A 375 17.08 15.05 11.61
C ASN A 375 16.08 15.03 10.43
N ALA A 376 16.11 13.99 9.62
CA ALA A 376 15.16 13.84 8.50
C ALA A 376 13.71 13.77 9.01
N ARG A 377 13.44 12.98 10.04
CA ARG A 377 12.13 12.85 10.69
C ARG A 377 11.63 14.17 11.26
N THR A 378 12.52 14.87 11.97
CA THR A 378 12.20 16.20 12.52
C THR A 378 11.83 17.17 11.43
N THR A 379 12.62 17.26 10.36
CA THR A 379 12.38 18.17 9.22
C THR A 379 11.11 17.80 8.46
N ALA A 380 10.86 16.51 8.18
CA ALA A 380 9.66 16.07 7.50
C ALA A 380 8.38 16.41 8.28
N LYS A 381 8.37 16.18 9.59
CA LYS A 381 7.24 16.57 10.47
C LYS A 381 7.07 18.09 10.55
N GLN A 382 8.15 18.83 10.64
CA GLN A 382 8.10 20.30 10.61
C GLN A 382 7.48 20.79 9.30
N ALA A 383 7.93 20.29 8.16
CA ALA A 383 7.37 20.62 6.85
C ALA A 383 5.87 20.28 6.77
N ALA A 384 5.49 19.09 7.23
CA ALA A 384 4.08 18.69 7.24
C ALA A 384 3.20 19.58 8.12
N SER A 385 3.73 20.09 9.24
CA SER A 385 3.02 20.99 10.15
C SER A 385 2.78 22.39 9.57
N MET A 386 3.56 22.78 8.57
CA MET A 386 3.39 24.06 7.86
C MET A 386 2.28 24.00 6.81
N LEU A 387 1.95 22.79 6.33
CA LEU A 387 0.91 22.58 5.35
C LEU A 387 -0.48 22.56 6.02
N LYS A 388 -1.46 23.17 5.37
CA LYS A 388 -2.86 23.13 5.80
C LYS A 388 -3.77 22.85 4.63
N VAL A 389 -4.87 22.14 4.91
CA VAL A 389 -5.98 21.97 3.98
C VAL A 389 -7.08 22.91 4.41
N GLU A 390 -7.34 23.94 3.62
CA GLU A 390 -8.38 24.93 3.85
C GLU A 390 -9.56 24.59 2.94
N VAL A 391 -10.72 24.37 3.54
CA VAL A 391 -11.98 24.07 2.82
C VAL A 391 -12.80 25.34 2.74
N TYR A 392 -13.28 25.65 1.56
CA TYR A 392 -14.13 26.81 1.29
C TYR A 392 -15.60 26.35 1.17
N GLU A 393 -16.51 27.24 1.49
CA GLU A 393 -17.91 27.04 1.13
C GLU A 393 -18.03 27.13 -0.39
N ASP A 394 -18.73 26.17 -1.01
CA ASP A 394 -19.00 26.23 -2.44
C ASP A 394 -19.77 27.52 -2.73
N GLU A 395 -19.18 28.44 -3.48
CA GLU A 395 -19.93 29.59 -4.02
C GLU A 395 -21.00 29.01 -4.94
N GLN A 396 -22.26 29.19 -4.52
CA GLN A 396 -23.47 28.78 -5.24
C GLN A 396 -23.61 29.49 -6.58
#